data_bbc36ee70474ae4aec65e86bcc72314e
#
_entry.id   bbc36ee70474ae4aec65e86bcc72314e
#
_cell.length_a   1.000
_cell.length_b   1.000
_cell.length_c   1.000
_cell.angle_alpha   90.00
_cell.angle_beta   90.00
_cell.angle_gamma   90.00
#
_symmetry.space_group_name_H-M   'P 1'
#
loop_
_entity.id
_entity.type
_entity.pdbx_description
1 polymer ?
#
loop_
_entity_poly.entity_id
_entity_poly.type
_entity_poly.pdbx_seq_one_letter_code
_entity_poly.pdbx_strand_id
1 'polypeptide(L)'
;MNTKEKEYETAFKTEYPTFSERLDYVMQIRSFTNRKLGERLFITASAVSGYRTGKRAPNPEVLAKICRELSVSADYLLGLSEQIDLIP
;
A
#
# COMPACT_ATOMS: atom_id res chain seq x y z
N MET A 1 -21.80 -3.94 14.71
CA MET A 1 -20.49 -4.48 15.15
C MET A 1 -20.50 -4.71 16.64
N ASN A 2 -20.07 -5.86 17.10
CA ASN A 2 -20.06 -6.15 18.53
C ASN A 2 -18.80 -5.57 19.19
N THR A 3 -18.82 -5.51 20.53
CA THR A 3 -17.73 -4.94 21.31
C THR A 3 -16.39 -5.64 21.05
N LYS A 4 -16.43 -6.95 20.88
CA LYS A 4 -15.23 -7.74 20.67
C LYS A 4 -14.53 -7.38 19.37
N GLU A 5 -15.30 -7.16 18.30
CA GLU A 5 -14.74 -6.71 17.03
C GLU A 5 -14.10 -5.35 17.16
N LYS A 6 -14.73 -4.44 17.89
CA LYS A 6 -14.15 -3.12 18.13
C LYS A 6 -12.86 -3.20 18.92
N GLU A 7 -12.80 -4.07 19.91
CA GLU A 7 -11.58 -4.26 20.69
C GLU A 7 -10.46 -4.79 19.81
N TYR A 8 -10.77 -5.74 18.93
CA TYR A 8 -9.79 -6.28 17.98
C TYR A 8 -9.26 -5.20 17.07
N GLU A 9 -10.15 -4.41 16.50
CA GLU A 9 -9.74 -3.31 15.62
C GLU A 9 -8.85 -2.32 16.35
N THR A 10 -9.19 -1.98 17.59
CA THR A 10 -8.40 -1.05 18.38
C THR A 10 -7.01 -1.62 18.70
N ALA A 11 -6.95 -2.90 19.08
CA ALA A 11 -5.70 -3.55 19.44
C ALA A 11 -4.72 -3.65 18.27
N PHE A 12 -5.23 -3.78 17.05
CA PHE A 12 -4.41 -3.90 15.87
C PHE A 12 -4.45 -2.67 14.98
N LYS A 13 -5.00 -1.57 15.53
CA LYS A 13 -5.07 -0.33 14.77
C LYS A 13 -3.67 0.17 14.46
N THR A 14 -3.46 0.48 13.21
CA THR A 14 -2.21 1.06 12.73
C THR A 14 -2.44 2.53 12.40
N GLU A 15 -1.37 3.30 12.37
CA GLU A 15 -1.40 4.70 11.95
C GLU A 15 -1.89 4.84 10.52
N TYR A 16 -1.63 3.84 9.67
CA TYR A 16 -2.03 3.85 8.26
C TYR A 16 -2.91 2.63 7.99
N PRO A 17 -4.23 2.74 8.23
CA PRO A 17 -5.11 1.56 8.20
C PRO A 17 -5.52 1.07 6.82
N THR A 18 -5.50 1.93 5.78
CA THR A 18 -5.96 1.54 4.45
C THR A 18 -4.81 1.24 3.51
N PHE A 19 -5.11 0.50 2.43
CA PHE A 19 -4.13 0.22 1.39
C PHE A 19 -3.53 1.51 0.83
N SER A 20 -4.37 2.47 0.50
CA SER A 20 -3.91 3.72 -0.11
C SER A 20 -3.03 4.51 0.84
N GLU A 21 -3.37 4.56 2.12
CA GLU A 21 -2.54 5.25 3.10
C GLU A 21 -1.21 4.54 3.31
N ARG A 22 -1.22 3.21 3.34
CA ARG A 22 0.01 2.43 3.46
C ARG A 22 0.90 2.58 2.24
N LEU A 23 0.31 2.56 1.06
CA LEU A 23 1.05 2.79 -0.18
C LEU A 23 1.67 4.18 -0.20
N ASP A 24 0.88 5.19 0.16
CA ASP A 24 1.36 6.56 0.21
C ASP A 24 2.56 6.70 1.16
N TYR A 25 2.45 6.11 2.33
CA TYR A 25 3.52 6.12 3.31
C TYR A 25 4.80 5.46 2.78
N VAL A 26 4.67 4.27 2.20
CA VAL A 26 5.85 3.56 1.66
C VAL A 26 6.49 4.33 0.53
N MET A 27 5.69 4.92 -0.36
CA MET A 27 6.24 5.73 -1.45
C MET A 27 7.05 6.91 -0.91
N GLN A 28 6.57 7.51 0.18
CA GLN A 28 7.32 8.61 0.81
C GLN A 28 8.65 8.13 1.38
N ILE A 29 8.64 7.05 2.15
CA ILE A 29 9.89 6.57 2.77
C ILE A 29 10.86 5.98 1.75
N ARG A 30 10.38 5.52 0.59
CA ARG A 30 11.24 5.03 -0.50
C ARG A 30 11.60 6.12 -1.50
N SER A 31 11.10 7.34 -1.28
CA SER A 31 11.36 8.49 -2.17
C SER A 31 10.88 8.27 -3.61
N PHE A 32 9.71 7.67 -3.75
CA PHE A 32 9.07 7.48 -5.05
C PHE A 32 8.00 8.53 -5.28
N THR A 33 8.04 9.16 -6.46
CA THR A 33 6.95 10.03 -6.93
C THR A 33 5.95 9.21 -7.73
N ASN A 34 4.78 9.79 -7.99
CA ASN A 34 3.79 9.15 -8.86
C ASN A 34 4.38 8.88 -10.24
N ARG A 35 5.13 9.84 -10.77
CA ARG A 35 5.77 9.71 -12.07
C ARG A 35 6.78 8.58 -12.08
N LYS A 36 7.64 8.53 -11.08
CA LYS A 36 8.69 7.50 -11.01
C LYS A 36 8.07 6.09 -10.94
N LEU A 37 7.09 5.91 -10.08
CA LEU A 37 6.45 4.61 -9.97
C LEU A 37 5.68 4.26 -11.25
N GLY A 38 4.98 5.23 -11.83
CA GLY A 38 4.26 5.02 -13.09
C GLY A 38 5.18 4.56 -14.19
N GLU A 39 6.35 5.19 -14.33
CA GLU A 39 7.35 4.78 -15.33
C GLU A 39 7.83 3.34 -15.10
N ARG A 40 8.06 2.98 -13.84
CA ARG A 40 8.51 1.62 -13.48
C ARG A 40 7.46 0.56 -13.76
N LEU A 41 6.18 0.92 -13.62
CA LEU A 41 5.07 -0.01 -13.79
C LEU A 41 4.45 0.05 -15.20
N PHE A 42 4.92 0.96 -16.04
CA PHE A 42 4.36 1.22 -17.37
C PHE A 42 2.88 1.62 -17.29
N ILE A 43 2.55 2.46 -16.32
CA ILE A 43 1.22 3.04 -16.16
C ILE A 43 1.37 4.55 -15.98
N THR A 44 0.24 5.26 -15.99
CA THR A 44 0.29 6.71 -15.87
C THR A 44 0.50 7.15 -14.42
N ALA A 45 1.09 8.33 -14.24
CA ALA A 45 1.19 8.94 -12.92
C ALA A 45 -0.20 9.15 -12.31
N SER A 46 -1.20 9.42 -13.12
CA SER A 46 -2.58 9.57 -12.67
C SER A 46 -3.13 8.27 -12.07
N ALA A 47 -2.78 7.12 -12.65
CA ALA A 47 -3.19 5.84 -12.10
C ALA A 47 -2.55 5.63 -10.72
N VAL A 48 -1.26 5.95 -10.58
CA VAL A 48 -0.58 5.85 -9.28
C VAL A 48 -1.22 6.78 -8.26
N SER A 49 -1.55 8.01 -8.66
CA SER A 49 -2.26 8.95 -7.80
C SER A 49 -3.58 8.37 -7.33
N GLY A 50 -4.32 7.71 -8.22
CA GLY A 50 -5.57 7.04 -7.85
C GLY A 50 -5.38 5.97 -6.79
N TYR A 51 -4.31 5.20 -6.88
CA TYR A 51 -3.99 4.20 -5.86
C TYR A 51 -3.66 4.84 -4.51
N ARG A 52 -2.96 5.96 -4.52
CA ARG A 52 -2.57 6.66 -3.29
C ARG A 52 -3.73 7.39 -2.62
N THR A 53 -4.74 7.78 -3.38
CA THR A 53 -5.89 8.52 -2.85
C THR A 53 -7.10 7.61 -2.55
N GLY A 54 -7.01 6.33 -2.92
CA GLY A 54 -8.10 5.39 -2.70
C GLY A 54 -9.18 5.44 -3.77
N LYS A 55 -9.01 6.24 -4.82
CA LYS A 55 -9.98 6.31 -5.93
C LYS A 55 -9.92 5.08 -6.83
N ARG A 56 -8.79 4.41 -6.85
CA ARG A 56 -8.55 3.22 -7.67
C ARG A 56 -7.79 2.18 -6.86
N ALA A 57 -7.92 0.93 -7.23
CA ALA A 57 -7.14 -0.15 -6.64
C ALA A 57 -6.39 -0.89 -7.74
N PRO A 58 -5.13 -1.29 -7.51
CA PRO A 58 -4.41 -2.07 -8.50
C PRO A 58 -4.94 -3.50 -8.55
N ASN A 59 -4.89 -4.10 -9.74
CA ASN A 59 -5.17 -5.54 -9.84
C ASN A 59 -3.97 -6.32 -9.26
N PRO A 60 -4.11 -7.64 -9.07
CA PRO A 60 -3.05 -8.42 -8.45
C PRO A 60 -1.70 -8.34 -9.15
N GLU A 61 -1.68 -8.27 -10.48
CA GLU A 61 -0.44 -8.19 -11.23
C GLU A 61 0.27 -6.87 -11.00
N VAL A 62 -0.48 -5.77 -11.01
CA VAL A 62 0.09 -4.46 -10.71
C VAL A 62 0.53 -4.38 -9.27
N LEU A 63 -0.24 -4.95 -8.35
CA LEU A 63 0.15 -5.00 -6.93
C LEU A 63 1.49 -5.71 -6.76
N ALA A 64 1.68 -6.85 -7.42
CA ALA A 64 2.94 -7.57 -7.34
C ALA A 64 4.12 -6.71 -7.84
N LYS A 65 3.92 -5.97 -8.93
CA LYS A 65 4.95 -5.07 -9.45
C LYS A 65 5.25 -3.93 -8.49
N ILE A 66 4.22 -3.36 -7.88
CA ILE A 66 4.40 -2.32 -6.86
C ILE A 66 5.28 -2.85 -5.72
N CYS A 67 4.98 -4.04 -5.24
CA CYS A 67 5.74 -4.65 -4.16
C CYS A 67 7.20 -4.82 -4.52
N ARG A 68 7.48 -5.28 -5.72
CA ARG A 68 8.87 -5.46 -6.19
C ARG A 68 9.59 -4.14 -6.34
N GLU A 69 8.95 -3.14 -6.95
CA GLU A 69 9.58 -1.84 -7.20
C GLU A 69 9.83 -1.08 -5.92
N LEU A 70 8.95 -1.17 -4.95
CA LEU A 70 9.10 -0.46 -3.69
C LEU A 70 9.76 -1.30 -2.60
N SER A 71 10.08 -2.56 -2.88
CA SER A 71 10.58 -3.50 -1.88
C SER A 71 9.68 -3.54 -0.65
N VAL A 72 8.38 -3.67 -0.88
CA VAL A 72 7.38 -3.66 0.18
C VAL A 72 6.58 -4.95 0.13
N SER A 73 6.23 -5.45 1.31
CA SER A 73 5.41 -6.64 1.46
C SER A 73 3.97 -6.37 1.03
N ALA A 74 3.39 -7.28 0.23
CA ALA A 74 1.97 -7.19 -0.09
C ALA A 74 1.11 -7.32 1.17
N ASP A 75 1.53 -8.16 2.12
CA ASP A 75 0.81 -8.30 3.38
C ASP A 75 0.74 -6.97 4.12
N TYR A 76 1.83 -6.21 4.12
CA TYR A 76 1.81 -4.89 4.75
C TYR A 76 0.81 -3.97 4.04
N LEU A 77 0.87 -3.89 2.72
CA LEU A 77 -0.03 -3.01 1.97
C LEU A 77 -1.50 -3.41 2.15
N LEU A 78 -1.76 -4.69 2.30
CA LEU A 78 -3.13 -5.20 2.48
C LEU A 78 -3.61 -5.16 3.93
N GLY A 79 -2.76 -4.71 4.85
CA GLY A 79 -3.15 -4.61 6.25
C GLY A 79 -3.07 -5.91 7.03
N LEU A 80 -2.39 -6.91 6.49
CA LEU A 80 -2.29 -8.23 7.12
C LEU A 80 -1.03 -8.38 7.99
N SER A 81 -0.12 -7.43 7.92
CA SER A 81 1.14 -7.47 8.65
C SER A 81 1.66 -6.05 8.83
N GLU A 82 2.42 -5.82 9.90
CA GLU A 82 3.12 -4.55 10.09
C GLU A 82 4.56 -4.61 9.57
N GLN A 83 4.97 -5.74 9.02
CA GLN A 83 6.29 -5.91 8.41
C GLN A 83 6.29 -5.25 7.03
N ILE A 84 6.98 -4.12 6.90
CA ILE A 84 6.97 -3.34 5.66
C ILE A 84 7.80 -4.01 4.57
N ASP A 85 9.01 -4.44 4.91
CA ASP A 85 9.97 -4.90 3.91
C ASP A 85 9.58 -6.21 3.25
N LEU A 86 9.79 -6.26 1.93
CA LEU A 86 9.66 -7.50 1.19
C LEU A 86 10.85 -8.39 1.54
N ILE A 87 10.56 -9.57 2.08
CA ILE A 87 11.58 -10.54 2.45
C ILE A 87 11.72 -11.56 1.33
N PRO A 88 12.92 -11.69 0.73
CA PRO A 88 13.12 -12.64 -0.36
C PRO A 88 13.00 -14.10 0.08
#